data_c37bedffb081af115e0295e594f7eb40
#
_entry.id   c37bedffb081af115e0295e594f7eb40
#
_cell.length_a   1.000
_cell.length_b   1.000
_cell.length_c   1.000
_cell.angle_alpha   90.00
_cell.angle_beta   90.00
_cell.angle_gamma   90.00
#
_symmetry.space_group_name_H-M   'P 1'
#
loop_
_entity.id
_entity.type
_entity.pdbx_description
1 polymer ?
#
loop_
_entity_poly.entity_id
_entity_poly.type
_entity_poly.pdbx_seq_one_letter_code
_entity_poly.pdbx_strand_id
1 'polypeptide(L)'
;MKPCQINCTPGALNQLPPKTTIEGDIRLAPFYDIFEVKNRIEGWVAEINANPGKIESHGPHSHYVLDGDMSGKLELTWLTEGENGVACDLDSIGYKAIMFATKKILGETKPYSIGGSLPLIRNLQDDGFDVMIAGYGSSTKYHADNESASLTDFKRATKIIANIVHSMNEK
;
A
#
# COMPACT_ATOMS: atom_id res chain seq x y z
N MET A 1 4.08 4.58 5.10
CA MET A 1 5.32 3.78 5.05
C MET A 1 5.38 2.89 6.26
N LYS A 2 5.73 1.62 6.09
CA LYS A 2 5.77 0.61 7.15
C LYS A 2 7.05 -0.20 7.01
N PRO A 3 8.00 -0.14 7.96
CA PRO A 3 9.13 -1.04 7.99
C PRO A 3 8.64 -2.46 8.29
N CYS A 4 9.10 -3.44 7.52
CA CYS A 4 8.66 -4.83 7.61
C CYS A 4 9.76 -5.77 8.08
N GLN A 5 11.01 -5.49 7.68
CA GLN A 5 12.18 -6.32 8.03
C GLN A 5 13.35 -5.44 8.40
N ILE A 6 14.14 -5.91 9.34
CA ILE A 6 15.41 -5.26 9.78
C ILE A 6 16.48 -6.33 9.81
N ASN A 7 17.52 -6.13 9.02
CA ASN A 7 18.68 -7.03 8.93
C ASN A 7 19.95 -6.28 9.28
N CYS A 8 20.69 -6.80 10.23
CA CYS A 8 21.98 -6.25 10.63
C CYS A 8 23.12 -7.18 10.20
N THR A 9 24.28 -6.62 9.93
CA THR A 9 25.49 -7.43 9.71
C THR A 9 25.72 -8.33 10.94
N PRO A 10 25.89 -9.65 10.77
CA PRO A 10 26.17 -10.55 11.88
C PRO A 10 27.47 -10.20 12.59
N GLY A 11 27.49 -10.33 13.92
CA GLY A 11 28.65 -10.07 14.74
C GLY A 11 28.45 -10.54 16.18
N ALA A 12 29.42 -10.29 17.05
CA ALA A 12 29.25 -10.57 18.46
C ALA A 12 28.21 -9.64 19.09
N LEU A 13 27.53 -10.10 20.16
CA LEU A 13 26.44 -9.35 20.80
C LEU A 13 26.83 -7.99 21.38
N ASN A 14 28.15 -7.79 21.65
CA ASN A 14 28.70 -6.53 22.13
C ASN A 14 29.27 -5.64 21.03
N GLN A 15 29.07 -5.97 19.76
CA GLN A 15 29.54 -5.18 18.63
C GLN A 15 28.36 -4.43 17.97
N LEU A 16 28.59 -3.19 17.61
CA LEU A 16 27.66 -2.44 16.77
C LEU A 16 27.78 -2.93 15.32
N PRO A 17 26.68 -3.27 14.66
CA PRO A 17 26.74 -3.71 13.27
C PRO A 17 27.18 -2.54 12.37
N PRO A 18 28.14 -2.74 11.45
CA PRO A 18 28.58 -1.70 10.54
C PRO A 18 27.53 -1.33 9.49
N LYS A 19 26.55 -2.22 9.24
CA LYS A 19 25.45 -1.98 8.31
C LYS A 19 24.14 -2.57 8.86
N THR A 20 23.08 -1.78 8.74
CA THR A 20 21.72 -2.22 9.00
C THR A 20 20.87 -1.93 7.76
N THR A 21 20.14 -2.92 7.27
CA THR A 21 19.19 -2.77 6.17
C THR A 21 17.78 -2.84 6.73
N ILE A 22 16.96 -1.87 6.35
CA ILE A 22 15.53 -1.83 6.69
C ILE A 22 14.75 -1.92 5.40
N GLU A 23 13.92 -2.94 5.26
CA GLU A 23 13.02 -3.12 4.14
C GLU A 23 11.59 -2.80 4.57
N GLY A 24 10.83 -2.18 3.69
CA GLY A 24 9.49 -1.75 4.02
C GLY A 24 8.60 -1.58 2.81
N ASP A 25 7.32 -1.33 3.08
CA ASP A 25 6.27 -1.13 2.09
C ASP A 25 5.61 0.24 2.27
N ILE A 26 5.22 0.85 1.17
CA ILE A 26 4.48 2.12 1.16
C ILE A 26 3.17 1.89 0.43
N ARG A 27 2.05 2.07 1.14
CA ARG A 27 0.71 2.06 0.56
C ARG A 27 0.23 3.49 0.39
N LEU A 28 0.01 3.90 -0.85
CA LEU A 28 -0.45 5.24 -1.17
C LEU A 28 -1.98 5.32 -1.19
N ALA A 29 -2.50 6.40 -0.63
CA ALA A 29 -3.88 6.80 -0.88
C ALA A 29 -3.97 7.40 -2.31
N PRO A 30 -5.14 7.34 -2.98
CA PRO A 30 -5.27 7.69 -4.39
C PRO A 30 -5.01 9.16 -4.74
N PHE A 31 -4.93 10.04 -3.74
CA PHE A 31 -4.63 11.47 -3.92
C PHE A 31 -3.14 11.82 -3.84
N TYR A 32 -2.27 10.82 -3.64
CA TYR A 32 -0.82 10.99 -3.73
C TYR A 32 -0.30 10.47 -5.05
N ASP A 33 0.62 11.22 -5.66
CA ASP A 33 1.38 10.75 -6.81
C ASP A 33 2.65 10.01 -6.35
N ILE A 34 2.94 8.87 -6.97
CA ILE A 34 4.06 8.02 -6.59
C ILE A 34 5.41 8.70 -6.83
N PHE A 35 5.55 9.48 -7.91
CA PHE A 35 6.79 10.17 -8.23
C PHE A 35 7.06 11.29 -7.22
N GLU A 36 6.04 12.03 -6.82
CA GLU A 36 6.16 13.05 -5.78
C GLU A 36 6.59 12.45 -4.44
N VAL A 37 6.01 11.31 -4.07
CA VAL A 37 6.35 10.60 -2.82
C VAL A 37 7.77 10.05 -2.88
N LYS A 38 8.18 9.43 -3.99
CA LYS A 38 9.56 8.94 -4.18
C LYS A 38 10.56 10.09 -4.07
N ASN A 39 10.36 11.18 -4.82
CA ASN A 39 11.22 12.35 -4.80
C ASN A 39 11.34 12.97 -3.40
N ARG A 40 10.25 13.00 -2.64
CA ARG A 40 10.26 13.52 -1.28
C ARG A 40 11.10 12.67 -0.33
N ILE A 41 10.99 11.34 -0.43
CA ILE A 41 11.78 10.41 0.38
C ILE A 41 13.26 10.48 0.01
N GLU A 42 13.57 10.54 -1.27
CA GLU A 42 14.94 10.75 -1.77
C GLU A 42 15.53 12.06 -1.25
N GLY A 43 14.73 13.14 -1.26
CA GLY A 43 15.10 14.42 -0.69
C GLY A 43 15.44 14.34 0.80
N TRP A 44 14.64 13.63 1.59
CA TRP A 44 14.94 13.43 3.01
C TRP A 44 16.24 12.64 3.24
N VAL A 45 16.47 11.59 2.45
CA VAL A 45 17.73 10.83 2.54
C VAL A 45 18.92 11.69 2.19
N ALA A 46 18.82 12.51 1.15
CA ALA A 46 19.86 13.46 0.75
C ALA A 46 20.13 14.51 1.84
N GLU A 47 19.08 15.06 2.44
CA GLU A 47 19.18 16.04 3.53
C GLU A 47 19.87 15.44 4.78
N ILE A 48 19.48 14.23 5.18
CA ILE A 48 20.09 13.52 6.30
C ILE A 48 21.57 13.25 6.04
N ASN A 49 21.91 12.81 4.85
CA ASN A 49 23.31 12.55 4.46
C ASN A 49 24.15 13.82 4.41
N ALA A 50 23.56 14.95 4.01
CA ALA A 50 24.27 16.24 3.98
C ALA A 50 24.46 16.85 5.37
N ASN A 51 23.54 16.57 6.32
CA ASN A 51 23.52 17.22 7.62
C ASN A 51 23.16 16.25 8.76
N PRO A 52 23.93 15.19 8.98
CA PRO A 52 23.60 14.17 9.99
C PRO A 52 23.48 14.72 11.42
N GLY A 53 24.20 15.80 11.73
CA GLY A 53 24.15 16.47 13.05
C GLY A 53 22.88 17.30 13.30
N LYS A 54 22.02 17.51 12.28
CA LYS A 54 20.74 18.21 12.43
C LYS A 54 19.57 17.29 12.75
N ILE A 55 19.77 15.97 12.77
CA ILE A 55 18.73 15.04 13.15
C ILE A 55 18.38 15.29 14.61
N GLU A 56 17.13 15.63 14.88
CA GLU A 56 16.64 15.78 16.25
C GLU A 56 16.77 14.43 16.98
N SER A 57 17.55 14.42 18.03
CA SER A 57 17.70 13.27 18.90
C SER A 57 17.09 13.58 20.26
N HIS A 58 16.31 12.65 20.80
CA HIS A 58 15.64 12.82 22.08
C HIS A 58 16.49 12.21 23.18
N GLY A 59 17.09 13.04 23.99
CA GLY A 59 17.80 12.64 25.21
C GLY A 59 18.99 13.55 25.57
N PRO A 60 19.40 13.56 26.82
CA PRO A 60 20.60 14.27 27.24
C PRO A 60 21.81 13.62 26.57
N HIS A 61 22.75 14.42 26.13
CA HIS A 61 24.00 13.96 25.48
C HIS A 61 23.83 13.22 24.14
N SER A 62 22.77 13.49 23.41
CA SER A 62 22.49 12.87 22.11
C SER A 62 23.23 13.52 20.93
N HIS A 63 24.24 14.34 21.18
CA HIS A 63 25.13 14.86 20.15
C HIS A 63 26.19 13.82 19.81
N TYR A 64 26.08 13.27 18.60
CA TYR A 64 27.09 12.38 18.09
C TYR A 64 28.26 13.21 17.59
N VAL A 65 29.35 13.18 18.36
CA VAL A 65 30.66 13.58 17.86
C VAL A 65 31.36 12.30 17.48
N LEU A 66 31.44 12.02 16.19
CA LEU A 66 32.29 10.96 15.69
C LEU A 66 33.72 11.50 15.56
N ASP A 67 34.69 10.78 16.08
CA ASP A 67 36.09 11.12 15.93
C ASP A 67 36.51 11.01 14.46
N GLY A 68 37.03 12.09 13.89
CA GLY A 68 37.50 12.15 12.51
C GLY A 68 36.40 12.24 11.47
N ASP A 69 36.67 11.83 10.23
CA ASP A 69 35.78 11.90 9.08
C ASP A 69 34.75 10.75 9.00
N MET A 70 34.57 10.00 10.10
CA MET A 70 33.61 8.91 10.15
C MET A 70 32.21 9.46 10.29
N SER A 71 31.41 9.36 9.22
CA SER A 71 29.99 9.65 9.23
C SER A 71 29.20 8.46 8.72
N GLY A 72 28.03 8.20 9.34
CA GLY A 72 27.07 7.25 8.78
C GLY A 72 26.46 7.78 7.48
N LYS A 73 26.08 6.88 6.59
CA LYS A 73 25.40 7.21 5.32
C LYS A 73 24.17 6.37 5.17
N LEU A 74 23.06 7.00 4.73
CA LEU A 74 21.86 6.32 4.31
C LEU A 74 21.93 6.05 2.80
N GLU A 75 21.55 4.86 2.40
CA GLU A 75 21.35 4.47 1.01
C GLU A 75 19.90 4.04 0.84
N LEU A 76 19.22 4.58 -0.16
CA LEU A 76 17.87 4.23 -0.50
C LEU A 76 17.86 3.45 -1.83
N THR A 77 17.17 2.34 -1.84
CA THR A 77 16.94 1.55 -3.06
C THR A 77 15.44 1.26 -3.20
N TRP A 78 14.88 1.59 -4.33
CA TRP A 78 13.53 1.18 -4.68
C TRP A 78 13.57 -0.22 -5.31
N LEU A 79 12.87 -1.18 -4.69
CA LEU A 79 12.84 -2.56 -5.17
C LEU A 79 11.89 -2.75 -6.35
N THR A 80 10.92 -1.84 -6.49
CA THR A 80 9.94 -1.84 -7.59
C THR A 80 9.66 -0.41 -8.04
N GLU A 81 9.14 -0.25 -9.26
CA GLU A 81 8.67 1.05 -9.74
C GLU A 81 7.49 1.57 -8.90
N GLY A 82 6.68 0.67 -8.41
CA GLY A 82 5.46 0.97 -7.67
C GLY A 82 4.33 1.45 -8.57
N GLU A 83 3.16 1.65 -7.98
CA GLU A 83 1.95 2.06 -8.68
C GLU A 83 1.18 3.10 -7.87
N ASN A 84 0.45 3.97 -8.55
CA ASN A 84 -0.43 4.94 -7.91
C ASN A 84 -1.63 4.25 -7.24
N GLY A 85 -2.15 4.87 -6.19
CA GLY A 85 -3.38 4.43 -5.55
C GLY A 85 -4.58 4.57 -6.48
N VAL A 86 -5.64 3.81 -6.22
CA VAL A 86 -6.86 3.76 -7.01
C VAL A 86 -8.04 4.28 -6.20
N ALA A 87 -8.82 5.18 -6.81
CA ALA A 87 -10.15 5.56 -6.36
C ALA A 87 -11.19 5.15 -7.42
N CYS A 88 -12.35 4.70 -6.96
CA CYS A 88 -13.48 4.39 -7.85
C CYS A 88 -14.43 5.59 -7.93
N ASP A 89 -15.01 5.82 -9.11
CA ASP A 89 -16.08 6.80 -9.26
C ASP A 89 -17.40 6.23 -8.68
N LEU A 90 -17.83 6.82 -7.57
CA LEU A 90 -19.05 6.40 -6.87
C LEU A 90 -20.34 6.78 -7.61
N ASP A 91 -20.25 7.63 -8.62
CA ASP A 91 -21.39 8.03 -9.46
C ASP A 91 -21.48 7.24 -10.76
N SER A 92 -20.48 6.43 -11.07
CA SER A 92 -20.43 5.61 -12.27
C SER A 92 -21.57 4.59 -12.35
N ILE A 93 -21.90 4.18 -13.58
CA ILE A 93 -22.92 3.16 -13.84
C ILE A 93 -22.49 1.81 -13.24
N GLY A 94 -21.21 1.47 -13.39
CA GLY A 94 -20.65 0.23 -12.86
C GLY A 94 -20.73 0.16 -11.34
N TYR A 95 -20.37 1.25 -10.64
CA TYR A 95 -20.50 1.32 -9.19
C TYR A 95 -21.96 1.12 -8.74
N LYS A 96 -22.91 1.83 -9.35
CA LYS A 96 -24.34 1.72 -9.03
C LYS A 96 -24.86 0.30 -9.24
N ALA A 97 -24.44 -0.37 -10.32
CA ALA A 97 -24.80 -1.76 -10.59
C ALA A 97 -24.26 -2.72 -9.54
N ILE A 98 -22.98 -2.57 -9.15
CA ILE A 98 -22.36 -3.37 -8.08
C ILE A 98 -23.06 -3.16 -6.75
N MET A 99 -23.33 -1.91 -6.37
CA MET A 99 -24.00 -1.58 -5.11
C MET A 99 -25.41 -2.15 -5.06
N PHE A 100 -26.18 -2.02 -6.14
CA PHE A 100 -27.52 -2.57 -6.24
C PHE A 100 -27.53 -4.10 -6.12
N ALA A 101 -26.72 -4.78 -6.93
CA ALA A 101 -26.63 -6.24 -6.91
C ALA A 101 -26.15 -6.79 -5.57
N THR A 102 -25.15 -6.15 -4.97
CA THR A 102 -24.59 -6.54 -3.66
C THR A 102 -25.64 -6.37 -2.58
N LYS A 103 -26.31 -5.22 -2.51
CA LYS A 103 -27.40 -4.97 -1.54
C LYS A 103 -28.53 -5.97 -1.65
N LYS A 104 -28.92 -6.35 -2.88
CA LYS A 104 -29.97 -7.34 -3.14
C LYS A 104 -29.65 -8.73 -2.57
N ILE A 105 -28.38 -9.12 -2.57
CA ILE A 105 -27.93 -10.46 -2.15
C ILE A 105 -27.48 -10.50 -0.69
N LEU A 106 -26.81 -9.44 -0.21
CA LEU A 106 -26.23 -9.38 1.14
C LEU A 106 -27.08 -8.57 2.13
N GLY A 107 -28.08 -7.82 1.66
CA GLY A 107 -28.92 -6.95 2.49
C GLY A 107 -28.36 -5.55 2.69
N GLU A 108 -27.04 -5.43 2.86
CA GLU A 108 -26.34 -4.18 3.01
C GLU A 108 -25.07 -4.13 2.18
N THR A 109 -24.60 -2.93 1.88
CA THR A 109 -23.32 -2.70 1.23
C THR A 109 -22.89 -1.26 1.42
N LYS A 110 -21.59 -1.02 1.37
CA LYS A 110 -21.00 0.33 1.44
C LYS A 110 -19.64 0.33 0.73
N PRO A 111 -19.17 1.50 0.27
CA PRO A 111 -17.83 1.60 -0.30
C PRO A 111 -16.79 1.32 0.78
N TYR A 112 -15.68 0.75 0.35
CA TYR A 112 -14.49 0.49 1.14
C TYR A 112 -13.37 1.43 0.71
N SER A 113 -12.59 1.92 1.68
CA SER A 113 -11.33 2.61 1.41
C SER A 113 -10.20 1.77 1.97
N ILE A 114 -9.36 1.24 1.09
CA ILE A 114 -8.14 0.50 1.43
C ILE A 114 -6.96 1.11 0.68
N GLY A 115 -5.81 1.19 1.36
CA GLY A 115 -4.57 1.59 0.70
C GLY A 115 -4.01 0.49 -0.19
N GLY A 116 -3.49 0.87 -1.33
CA GLY A 116 -2.95 -0.03 -2.34
C GLY A 116 -3.95 -0.36 -3.46
N SER A 117 -3.48 -1.09 -4.44
CA SER A 117 -4.25 -1.48 -5.62
C SER A 117 -3.80 -2.84 -6.13
N LEU A 118 -4.48 -3.32 -7.17
CA LEU A 118 -4.03 -4.40 -8.02
C LEU A 118 -3.28 -3.81 -9.23
N PRO A 119 -2.33 -4.54 -9.83
CA PRO A 119 -1.67 -4.13 -11.05
C PRO A 119 -2.67 -3.76 -12.16
N LEU A 120 -2.30 -2.80 -13.00
CA LEU A 120 -3.05 -2.32 -14.16
C LEU A 120 -4.36 -1.56 -13.89
N ILE A 121 -4.90 -1.56 -12.67
CA ILE A 121 -6.19 -0.89 -12.41
C ILE A 121 -6.09 0.61 -12.68
N ARG A 122 -5.04 1.26 -12.18
CA ARG A 122 -4.84 2.69 -12.43
C ARG A 122 -4.63 3.00 -13.91
N ASN A 123 -3.85 2.18 -14.62
CA ASN A 123 -3.61 2.35 -16.05
C ASN A 123 -4.91 2.26 -16.86
N LEU A 124 -5.77 1.30 -16.52
CA LEU A 124 -7.09 1.20 -17.16
C LEU A 124 -7.98 2.40 -16.87
N GLN A 125 -7.94 2.94 -15.65
CA GLN A 125 -8.67 4.18 -15.32
C GLN A 125 -8.13 5.39 -16.09
N ASP A 126 -6.81 5.51 -16.20
CA ASP A 126 -6.16 6.58 -16.96
C ASP A 126 -6.50 6.50 -18.46
N ASP A 127 -6.71 5.28 -18.99
CA ASP A 127 -7.22 5.01 -20.34
C ASP A 127 -8.74 5.23 -20.50
N GLY A 128 -9.44 5.64 -19.44
CA GLY A 128 -10.86 6.00 -19.48
C GLY A 128 -11.81 4.86 -19.19
N PHE A 129 -11.36 3.71 -18.74
CA PHE A 129 -12.25 2.61 -18.32
C PHE A 129 -12.84 2.86 -16.94
N ASP A 130 -14.13 2.56 -16.78
CA ASP A 130 -14.79 2.52 -15.46
C ASP A 130 -14.43 1.21 -14.76
N VAL A 131 -13.34 1.24 -13.99
CA VAL A 131 -12.79 0.05 -13.33
C VAL A 131 -12.94 0.16 -11.83
N MET A 132 -13.47 -0.90 -11.22
CA MET A 132 -13.63 -1.00 -9.78
C MET A 132 -13.09 -2.32 -9.24
N ILE A 133 -12.67 -2.28 -7.98
CA ILE A 133 -12.24 -3.46 -7.24
C ILE A 133 -13.36 -3.84 -6.28
N ALA A 134 -13.85 -5.07 -6.39
CA ALA A 134 -14.85 -5.62 -5.49
C ALA A 134 -14.42 -6.99 -4.98
N GLY A 135 -14.75 -7.29 -3.71
CA GLY A 135 -14.46 -8.58 -3.10
C GLY A 135 -15.62 -9.01 -2.20
N TYR A 136 -15.88 -10.31 -2.13
CA TYR A 136 -17.03 -10.87 -1.43
C TYR A 136 -16.63 -11.94 -0.40
N GLY A 137 -15.36 -12.02 -0.05
CA GLY A 137 -14.82 -12.88 0.99
C GLY A 137 -14.60 -12.15 2.32
N SER A 138 -13.92 -12.81 3.25
CA SER A 138 -13.57 -12.24 4.55
C SER A 138 -12.23 -11.49 4.47
N SER A 139 -12.25 -10.20 4.74
CA SER A 139 -11.03 -9.37 4.79
C SER A 139 -10.04 -9.77 5.89
N THR A 140 -10.48 -10.57 6.87
CA THR A 140 -9.61 -11.05 7.96
C THR A 140 -8.85 -12.33 7.61
N LYS A 141 -9.12 -12.90 6.44
CA LYS A 141 -8.55 -14.19 6.02
C LYS A 141 -7.54 -14.07 4.88
N TYR A 142 -7.54 -12.98 4.12
CA TYR A 142 -6.57 -12.82 3.04
C TYR A 142 -5.20 -12.37 3.58
N HIS A 143 -4.13 -12.77 2.92
CA HIS A 143 -2.74 -12.60 3.35
C HIS A 143 -2.42 -13.22 4.73
N ALA A 144 -3.19 -14.22 5.14
CA ALA A 144 -2.95 -15.01 6.36
C ALA A 144 -2.31 -16.36 6.04
N ASP A 145 -1.57 -16.94 6.98
CA ASP A 145 -0.88 -18.24 6.81
C ASP A 145 -1.81 -19.37 6.35
N ASN A 146 -3.08 -19.33 6.76
CA ASN A 146 -4.12 -20.26 6.34
C ASN A 146 -5.22 -19.49 5.60
N GLU A 147 -4.87 -18.80 4.54
CA GLU A 147 -5.82 -18.06 3.71
C GLU A 147 -6.94 -18.98 3.23
N SER A 148 -8.18 -18.56 3.45
CA SER A 148 -9.36 -19.36 3.15
C SER A 148 -10.55 -18.51 2.76
N ALA A 149 -11.40 -19.08 1.91
CA ALA A 149 -12.69 -18.50 1.54
C ALA A 149 -13.82 -19.53 1.75
N SER A 150 -15.01 -19.07 2.11
CA SER A 150 -16.14 -19.97 2.31
C SER A 150 -16.85 -20.25 0.97
N LEU A 151 -17.34 -21.49 0.81
CA LEU A 151 -18.16 -21.84 -0.34
C LEU A 151 -19.45 -21.00 -0.42
N THR A 152 -19.96 -20.54 0.71
CA THR A 152 -21.11 -19.65 0.79
C THR A 152 -20.81 -18.30 0.16
N ASP A 153 -19.61 -17.74 0.39
CA ASP A 153 -19.20 -16.48 -0.19
C ASP A 153 -19.02 -16.59 -1.72
N PHE A 154 -18.46 -17.70 -2.20
CA PHE A 154 -18.41 -17.98 -3.65
C PHE A 154 -19.80 -18.03 -4.28
N LYS A 155 -20.76 -18.72 -3.65
CA LYS A 155 -22.15 -18.79 -4.14
C LYS A 155 -22.82 -17.39 -4.15
N ARG A 156 -22.56 -16.57 -3.14
CA ARG A 156 -23.07 -15.19 -3.08
C ARG A 156 -22.43 -14.32 -4.16
N ALA A 157 -21.09 -14.39 -4.32
CA ALA A 157 -20.38 -13.68 -5.36
C ALA A 157 -20.90 -14.00 -6.75
N THR A 158 -21.09 -15.27 -7.07
CA THR A 158 -21.67 -15.69 -8.37
C THR A 158 -23.06 -15.08 -8.61
N LYS A 159 -23.92 -15.07 -7.59
CA LYS A 159 -25.25 -14.44 -7.70
C LYS A 159 -25.15 -12.92 -7.89
N ILE A 160 -24.22 -12.26 -7.21
CA ILE A 160 -23.99 -10.81 -7.36
C ILE A 160 -23.53 -10.50 -8.79
N ILE A 161 -22.53 -11.23 -9.30
CA ILE A 161 -22.02 -11.05 -10.66
C ILE A 161 -23.15 -11.26 -11.70
N ALA A 162 -23.94 -12.32 -11.57
CA ALA A 162 -25.08 -12.57 -12.44
C ALA A 162 -26.09 -11.41 -12.44
N ASN A 163 -26.38 -10.83 -11.27
CA ASN A 163 -27.27 -9.67 -11.17
C ASN A 163 -26.66 -8.41 -11.80
N ILE A 164 -25.35 -8.19 -11.68
CA ILE A 164 -24.64 -7.07 -12.32
C ILE A 164 -24.79 -7.19 -13.85
N VAL A 165 -24.42 -8.35 -14.41
CA VAL A 165 -24.51 -8.59 -15.86
C VAL A 165 -25.95 -8.40 -16.37
N HIS A 166 -26.92 -8.95 -15.66
CA HIS A 166 -28.34 -8.79 -16.02
C HIS A 166 -28.77 -7.33 -16.01
N SER A 167 -28.50 -6.59 -14.95
CA SER A 167 -28.86 -5.17 -14.83
C SER A 167 -28.18 -4.25 -15.86
N MET A 168 -27.03 -4.63 -16.35
CA MET A 168 -26.32 -3.85 -17.39
C MET A 168 -26.83 -4.17 -18.81
N ASN A 169 -27.42 -5.34 -19.02
CA ASN A 169 -27.98 -5.73 -20.33
C ASN A 169 -29.42 -5.25 -20.53
N GLU A 170 -30.13 -4.80 -19.50
CA GLU A 170 -31.50 -4.28 -19.60
C GLU A 170 -31.57 -2.78 -20.00
N LYS A 171 -30.44 -2.17 -20.36
CA LYS A 171 -30.32 -0.81 -20.87
C LYS A 171 -30.04 -0.80 -22.36
#